data_499ce3265eb3082a5b2c0ec470e809e8
#
_entry.id   499ce3265eb3082a5b2c0ec470e809e8
#
_cell.length_a   1.000
_cell.length_b   1.000
_cell.length_c   1.000
_cell.angle_alpha   90.00
_cell.angle_beta   90.00
_cell.angle_gamma   90.00
#
_symmetry.space_group_name_H-M   'P 1'
#
loop_
_entity.id
_entity.type
_entity.pdbx_description
1 polymer ?
#
loop_
_entity_poly.entity_id
_entity_poly.type
_entity_poly.pdbx_seq_one_letter_code
_entity_poly.pdbx_strand_id
1 'polypeptide(L)' 'MNVEEMKARLRALLHQRDMLRFERASLELFDLMEEVDEEIRELQQQIREVA' A
#
# COMPACT_ATOMS: atom_id res chain seq x y z
N MET A 1 9.74 6.61 -11.88
CA MET A 1 8.33 6.14 -11.95
C MET A 1 7.44 7.33 -12.22
N ASN A 2 6.55 7.24 -13.21
CA ASN A 2 5.62 8.34 -13.51
C ASN A 2 4.36 8.27 -12.65
N VAL A 3 3.53 9.32 -12.70
CA VAL A 3 2.33 9.42 -11.85
C VAL A 3 1.36 8.27 -12.10
N GLU A 4 1.18 7.87 -13.35
CA GLU A 4 0.26 6.79 -13.67
C GLU A 4 0.75 5.44 -13.10
N GLU A 5 2.06 5.21 -13.14
CA GLU A 5 2.63 4.01 -12.52
C GLU A 5 2.49 4.04 -11.00
N MET A 6 2.69 5.22 -10.39
CA MET A 6 2.51 5.39 -8.95
C MET A 6 1.08 5.11 -8.53
N LYS A 7 0.11 5.61 -9.30
CA LYS A 7 -1.31 5.37 -9.03
C LYS A 7 -1.68 3.91 -9.19
N ALA A 8 -1.13 3.24 -10.21
CA ALA A 8 -1.36 1.82 -10.41
C ALA A 8 -0.79 1.00 -9.25
N ARG A 9 0.42 1.34 -8.81
CA ARG A 9 1.06 0.68 -7.66
C ARG A 9 0.23 0.90 -6.40
N LEU A 10 -0.27 2.12 -6.20
CA LEU A 10 -1.10 2.44 -5.04
C LEU A 10 -2.39 1.61 -5.04
N ARG A 11 -3.06 1.47 -6.19
CA ARG A 11 -4.26 0.64 -6.29
C ARG A 11 -3.96 -0.82 -5.94
N ALA A 12 -2.82 -1.34 -6.41
CA ALA A 12 -2.43 -2.71 -6.09
C ALA A 12 -2.19 -2.90 -4.60
N LEU A 13 -1.54 -1.93 -3.95
CA LEU A 13 -1.28 -1.99 -2.52
C LEU A 13 -2.56 -1.89 -1.70
N LEU A 14 -3.50 -1.03 -2.11
CA LEU A 14 -4.79 -0.90 -1.45
C LEU A 14 -5.59 -2.20 -1.54
N HIS A 15 -5.55 -2.85 -2.70
CA HIS A 15 -6.18 -4.14 -2.88
C HIS A 15 -5.54 -5.21 -2.00
N GLN A 16 -4.21 -5.25 -1.95
CA GLN A 16 -3.47 -6.18 -1.10
C GLN A 16 -3.85 -5.98 0.37
N ARG A 17 -3.92 -4.72 0.82
CA ARG A 17 -4.31 -4.41 2.19
C ARG A 17 -5.72 -4.94 2.50
N ASP A 18 -6.66 -4.76 1.57
CA ASP A 18 -8.01 -5.26 1.76
C ASP A 18 -8.06 -6.79 1.84
N MET A 19 -7.28 -7.46 1.01
CA MET A 19 -7.20 -8.93 1.06
C MET A 19 -6.62 -9.43 2.38
N LEU A 20 -5.63 -8.74 2.93
CA LEU A 20 -5.01 -9.12 4.20
C LEU A 20 -5.98 -9.06 5.38
N ARG A 21 -7.02 -8.24 5.30
CA ARG A 21 -8.04 -8.15 6.36
C ARG A 21 -8.82 -9.43 6.56
N PHE A 22 -8.90 -10.27 5.54
CA PHE A 22 -9.64 -11.52 5.60
C PHE A 22 -8.79 -12.70 6.02
N GLU A 23 -7.51 -12.48 6.24
CA GLU A 23 -6.62 -13.52 6.68
C GLU A 23 -6.62 -13.65 8.20
N ARG A 24 -6.22 -14.85 8.67
CA ARG A 24 -6.15 -15.12 10.09
C ARG A 24 -5.08 -14.25 10.75
N ALA A 25 -5.44 -13.59 11.84
CA ALA A 25 -4.51 -12.70 12.55
C ALA A 25 -3.28 -13.45 13.05
N SER A 26 -2.09 -12.88 12.83
CA SER A 26 -0.82 -13.38 13.31
C SER A 26 0.17 -12.22 13.41
N LEU A 27 1.28 -12.43 14.10
CA LEU A 27 2.32 -11.40 14.18
C LEU A 27 2.91 -11.10 12.79
N GLU A 28 3.10 -12.14 11.98
CA GLU A 28 3.62 -11.99 10.62
C GLU A 28 2.66 -11.18 9.76
N LEU A 29 1.36 -11.41 9.92
CA LEU A 29 0.35 -10.65 9.20
C LEU A 29 0.38 -9.17 9.60
N PHE A 30 0.49 -8.88 10.89
CA PHE A 30 0.57 -7.50 11.36
C PHE A 30 1.80 -6.78 10.83
N ASP A 31 2.95 -7.44 10.79
CA ASP A 31 4.17 -6.87 10.23
C ASP A 31 3.99 -6.56 8.75
N LEU A 32 3.40 -7.48 8.00
CA LEU A 32 3.13 -7.28 6.57
C LEU A 32 2.16 -6.13 6.34
N MET A 33 1.10 -6.05 7.13
CA MET A 33 0.13 -4.95 7.03
C MET A 33 0.79 -3.60 7.31
N GLU A 34 1.69 -3.54 8.29
CA GLU A 34 2.42 -2.33 8.61
C GLU A 34 3.30 -1.89 7.44
N GLU A 35 4.02 -2.83 6.81
CA GLU A 35 4.83 -2.53 5.62
C GLU A 35 3.99 -2.03 4.46
N VAL A 36 2.85 -2.66 4.21
CA VAL A 36 1.94 -2.25 3.14
C VAL A 36 1.40 -0.85 3.41
N ASP A 37 0.98 -0.56 4.63
CA ASP A 37 0.48 0.78 4.99
C ASP A 37 1.56 1.85 4.83
N GLU A 38 2.80 1.53 5.19
CA GLU A 38 3.92 2.46 5.03
C GLU A 38 4.18 2.77 3.55
N GLU A 39 4.19 1.75 2.69
CA GLU A 39 4.34 1.96 1.25
C GLU A 39 3.20 2.79 0.67
N ILE A 40 1.98 2.56 1.12
CA ILE A 40 0.81 3.34 0.70
C ILE A 40 1.02 4.82 1.04
N ARG A 41 1.42 5.11 2.26
CA ARG A 41 1.65 6.50 2.69
C ARG A 41 2.75 7.17 1.88
N GLU A 42 3.85 6.45 1.61
CA GLU A 42 4.95 6.99 0.81
C GLU A 42 4.50 7.32 -0.62
N LEU A 43 3.76 6.41 -1.25
CA LEU A 43 3.25 6.64 -2.59
C LEU A 43 2.25 7.80 -2.64
N GLN A 44 1.37 7.90 -1.67
CA GLN A 44 0.44 9.03 -1.58
C GLN A 44 1.17 10.35 -1.48
N GLN A 45 2.24 10.40 -0.71
CA GLN A 45 3.06 11.60 -0.60
C GLN A 45 3.76 11.93 -1.91
N GLN A 46 4.35 10.93 -2.56
CA GLN A 46 5.02 11.14 -3.85
C GLN A 46 4.06 11.65 -4.92
N ILE A 47 2.86 11.10 -4.96
CA ILE A 47 1.83 11.53 -5.92
C ILE A 47 1.46 12.99 -5.66
N ARG A 48 1.32 13.40 -4.41
CA ARG A 48 1.03 14.80 -4.06
C ARG A 48 2.16 15.74 -4.49
N GLU A 49 3.40 15.31 -4.37
CA GLU A 49 4.55 16.14 -4.73
C GLU A 49 4.68 16.38 -6.22
N VAL A 50 4.22 15.44 -7.04
CA VAL A 50 4.34 15.54 -8.51
C VAL A 50 3.03 15.93 -9.21
N ALA A 51 1.95 15.95 -8.48
CA ALA A 51 0.64 16.29 -9.06
C ALA A 51 0.34 17.78 -9.08
#